data_de36f15bce7551788d449af966a07217
#
_entry.id   de36f15bce7551788d449af966a07217
#
_cell.length_a   1.000
_cell.length_b   1.000
_cell.length_c   1.000
_cell.angle_alpha   90.00
_cell.angle_beta   90.00
_cell.angle_gamma   90.00
#
_symmetry.space_group_name_H-M   'P 1'
#
loop_
_entity.id
_entity.type
_entity.pdbx_description
1 polymer ?
#
loop_
_entity_poly.entity_id
_entity_poly.type
_entity_poly.pdbx_seq_one_letter_code
_entity_poly.pdbx_strand_id
1 'polypeptide(L)'
;MAQSSGDYRFGRIMAWLYPQDPRWSDIAAQQQNSIMAIGSGQLWGKGLNNSAATSMKNANYIIEPQTDFIFAVAGEELGFIGTMVIVLLLLFIVIECILIARKAKDLAGRLICCGMAALIGFQSIFNIFVATGLMPNTGIPLPFVSYGLTSLLSLYLGCLLYTSDA
;
A
#
# COMPACT_ATOMS: atom_id res chain seq x y z
N MET A 1 -22.18 5.93 -20.41
CA MET A 1 -23.10 6.04 -19.28
C MET A 1 -22.23 6.15 -18.03
N ALA A 2 -22.32 7.25 -17.31
CA ALA A 2 -21.52 7.46 -16.10
C ALA A 2 -22.03 6.52 -15.00
N GLN A 3 -21.25 5.49 -14.67
CA GLN A 3 -21.49 4.69 -13.49
C GLN A 3 -21.38 5.61 -12.26
N SER A 4 -22.41 5.64 -11.43
CA SER A 4 -22.38 6.44 -10.21
C SER A 4 -21.26 5.93 -9.31
N SER A 5 -20.57 6.86 -8.61
CA SER A 5 -19.44 6.50 -7.73
C SER A 5 -19.83 5.51 -6.61
N GLY A 6 -21.11 5.35 -6.33
CA GLY A 6 -21.67 4.36 -5.41
C GLY A 6 -21.61 2.93 -5.98
N ASP A 7 -21.89 2.74 -7.26
CA ASP A 7 -21.85 1.43 -7.92
C ASP A 7 -20.42 0.88 -8.00
N TYR A 8 -19.41 1.76 -8.16
CA TYR A 8 -18.00 1.35 -8.25
C TYR A 8 -17.44 0.84 -6.92
N ARG A 9 -17.79 1.49 -5.80
CA ARG A 9 -17.39 1.04 -4.47
C ARG A 9 -18.05 -0.28 -4.08
N PHE A 10 -19.33 -0.42 -4.40
CA PHE A 10 -20.07 -1.65 -4.20
C PHE A 10 -19.49 -2.78 -5.05
N GLY A 11 -19.11 -2.50 -6.31
CA GLY A 11 -18.46 -3.44 -7.20
C GLY A 11 -17.16 -4.02 -6.66
N ARG A 12 -16.34 -3.21 -5.97
CA ARG A 12 -15.10 -3.68 -5.33
C ARG A 12 -15.35 -4.69 -4.20
N ILE A 13 -16.38 -4.46 -3.38
CA ILE A 13 -16.78 -5.39 -2.31
C ILE A 13 -17.34 -6.68 -2.91
N MET A 14 -18.18 -6.57 -3.95
CA MET A 14 -18.75 -7.73 -4.63
C MET A 14 -17.69 -8.53 -5.38
N ALA A 15 -16.72 -7.89 -6.01
CA ALA A 15 -15.57 -8.56 -6.65
C ALA A 15 -14.72 -9.35 -5.65
N TRP A 16 -14.59 -8.86 -4.42
CA TRP A 16 -13.87 -9.55 -3.35
C TRP A 16 -14.65 -10.75 -2.81
N LEU A 17 -15.99 -10.62 -2.62
CA LEU A 17 -16.85 -11.68 -2.10
C LEU A 17 -17.13 -12.77 -3.15
N TYR A 18 -17.33 -12.37 -4.41
CA TYR A 18 -17.69 -13.24 -5.51
C TYR A 18 -16.77 -13.03 -6.72
N PRO A 19 -15.49 -13.45 -6.62
CA PRO A 19 -14.49 -13.20 -7.67
C PRO A 19 -14.78 -13.93 -8.98
N GLN A 20 -15.69 -14.89 -8.98
CA GLN A 20 -16.07 -15.70 -10.15
C GLN A 20 -17.27 -15.13 -10.94
N ASP A 21 -17.91 -14.06 -10.47
CA ASP A 21 -19.03 -13.44 -11.16
C ASP A 21 -18.52 -12.66 -12.39
N PRO A 22 -18.99 -12.96 -13.62
CA PRO A 22 -18.53 -12.29 -14.84
C PRO A 22 -18.69 -10.76 -14.83
N ARG A 23 -19.61 -10.24 -14.01
CA ARG A 23 -19.84 -8.79 -13.86
C ARG A 23 -18.71 -8.05 -13.17
N TRP A 24 -17.93 -8.75 -12.33
CA TRP A 24 -16.89 -8.16 -11.50
C TRP A 24 -15.50 -8.75 -11.77
N SER A 25 -15.40 -9.59 -12.82
CA SER A 25 -14.20 -10.33 -13.19
C SER A 25 -12.97 -9.42 -13.37
N ASP A 26 -13.14 -8.23 -13.98
CA ASP A 26 -12.04 -7.31 -14.24
C ASP A 26 -11.45 -6.71 -12.94
N ILE A 27 -12.34 -6.39 -11.98
CA ILE A 27 -11.91 -5.87 -10.67
C ILE A 27 -11.28 -6.98 -9.83
N ALA A 28 -11.86 -8.19 -9.86
CA ALA A 28 -11.33 -9.35 -9.17
C ALA A 28 -9.97 -9.80 -9.74
N ALA A 29 -9.81 -9.76 -11.06
CA ALA A 29 -8.57 -10.13 -11.74
C ALA A 29 -7.38 -9.27 -11.28
N GLN A 30 -7.57 -7.98 -11.06
CA GLN A 30 -6.53 -7.07 -10.56
C GLN A 30 -5.97 -7.53 -9.21
N GLN A 31 -6.85 -7.91 -8.28
CA GLN A 31 -6.44 -8.38 -6.97
C GLN A 31 -5.82 -9.79 -7.03
N GLN A 32 -6.36 -10.68 -7.85
CA GLN A 32 -5.78 -12.01 -8.07
C GLN A 32 -4.38 -11.92 -8.69
N ASN A 33 -4.18 -11.03 -9.65
CA ASN A 33 -2.87 -10.77 -10.25
C ASN A 33 -1.86 -10.23 -9.22
N SER A 34 -2.31 -9.39 -8.28
CA SER A 34 -1.49 -8.94 -7.15
C SER A 34 -1.00 -10.10 -6.28
N ILE A 35 -1.90 -11.01 -5.91
CA ILE A 35 -1.57 -12.20 -5.10
C ILE A 35 -0.60 -13.11 -5.86
N MET A 36 -0.84 -13.34 -7.16
CA MET A 36 0.04 -14.14 -8.02
C MET A 36 1.43 -13.49 -8.15
N ALA A 37 1.51 -12.16 -8.28
CA ALA A 37 2.77 -11.43 -8.34
C ALA A 37 3.59 -11.64 -7.06
N ILE A 38 2.98 -11.44 -5.87
CA ILE A 38 3.64 -11.69 -4.57
C ILE A 38 4.13 -13.15 -4.49
N GLY A 39 3.26 -14.11 -4.83
CA GLY A 39 3.60 -15.54 -4.78
C GLY A 39 4.73 -15.92 -5.74
N SER A 40 4.82 -15.26 -6.90
CA SER A 40 5.84 -15.52 -7.91
C SER A 40 7.24 -15.06 -7.50
N GLY A 41 7.35 -14.10 -6.56
CA GLY A 41 8.63 -13.59 -6.06
C GLY A 41 9.36 -14.53 -5.12
N GLN A 42 8.67 -15.51 -4.53
CA GLN A 42 9.26 -16.46 -3.57
C GLN A 42 10.04 -15.74 -2.44
N LEU A 43 11.17 -16.32 -1.98
CA LEU A 43 12.00 -15.77 -0.89
C LEU A 43 12.90 -14.61 -1.36
N TRP A 44 13.52 -14.73 -2.52
CA TRP A 44 14.58 -13.83 -2.99
C TRP A 44 14.15 -12.82 -4.06
N GLY A 45 12.94 -12.96 -4.58
CA GLY A 45 12.44 -12.15 -5.70
C GLY A 45 13.02 -12.55 -7.06
N LYS A 46 12.42 -11.97 -8.10
CA LYS A 46 12.89 -12.17 -9.50
C LYS A 46 14.00 -11.21 -9.91
N GLY A 47 14.39 -10.29 -9.02
CA GLY A 47 15.35 -9.23 -9.29
C GLY A 47 14.70 -7.91 -9.73
N LEU A 48 15.41 -6.82 -9.40
CA LEU A 48 14.99 -5.46 -9.75
C LEU A 48 14.98 -5.26 -11.26
N ASN A 49 13.91 -4.67 -11.77
CA ASN A 49 13.74 -4.32 -13.17
C ASN A 49 13.92 -5.50 -14.14
N ASN A 50 13.48 -6.69 -13.73
CA ASN A 50 13.53 -7.86 -14.58
C ASN A 50 12.61 -7.67 -15.80
N SER A 51 13.19 -7.49 -16.98
CA SER A 51 12.49 -7.30 -18.27
C SER A 51 11.99 -8.62 -18.86
N ALA A 52 12.03 -9.72 -18.10
CA ALA A 52 11.50 -11.00 -18.57
C ALA A 52 10.00 -10.89 -18.83
N ALA A 53 9.53 -11.47 -19.92
CA ALA A 53 8.11 -11.54 -20.28
C ALA A 53 7.22 -12.25 -19.23
N THR A 54 7.84 -12.89 -18.25
CA THR A 54 7.19 -13.57 -17.10
C THR A 54 6.87 -12.62 -15.93
N SER A 55 7.31 -11.34 -15.97
CA SER A 55 6.97 -10.36 -14.93
C SER A 55 5.54 -9.87 -15.13
N MET A 56 4.72 -9.98 -14.09
CA MET A 56 3.33 -9.50 -14.08
C MET A 56 3.24 -8.00 -14.32
N LYS A 57 4.27 -7.25 -13.92
CA LYS A 57 4.41 -5.81 -14.16
C LYS A 57 4.52 -5.49 -15.66
N ASN A 58 5.36 -6.23 -16.40
CA ASN A 58 5.64 -5.99 -17.82
C ASN A 58 4.53 -6.51 -18.74
N ALA A 59 3.77 -7.50 -18.29
CA ALA A 59 2.68 -8.09 -19.04
C ALA A 59 1.36 -7.27 -18.95
N ASN A 60 1.37 -6.07 -18.32
CA ASN A 60 0.20 -5.21 -18.08
C ASN A 60 -0.97 -5.90 -17.34
N TYR A 61 -0.70 -6.94 -16.57
CA TYR A 61 -1.72 -7.62 -15.77
C TYR A 61 -2.14 -6.82 -14.53
N ILE A 62 -1.33 -5.85 -14.10
CA ILE A 62 -1.64 -4.97 -12.98
C ILE A 62 -1.88 -3.57 -13.53
N ILE A 63 -3.11 -3.07 -13.42
CA ILE A 63 -3.47 -1.70 -13.78
C ILE A 63 -2.97 -0.80 -12.65
N GLU A 64 -2.19 0.24 -12.98
CA GLU A 64 -1.56 1.17 -12.02
C GLU A 64 -0.69 0.47 -10.95
N PRO A 65 0.35 -0.29 -11.36
CA PRO A 65 1.21 -1.03 -10.42
C PRO A 65 2.01 -0.11 -9.49
N GLN A 66 2.13 1.19 -9.83
CA GLN A 66 2.97 2.16 -9.12
C GLN A 66 2.24 2.86 -7.96
N THR A 67 0.93 2.72 -7.84
CA THR A 67 0.12 3.37 -6.82
C THR A 67 -0.38 2.39 -5.76
N ASP A 68 -1.46 1.69 -6.03
CA ASP A 68 -2.18 0.90 -5.04
C ASP A 68 -1.56 -0.47 -4.79
N PHE A 69 -0.93 -1.06 -5.82
CA PHE A 69 -0.35 -2.40 -5.78
C PHE A 69 1.18 -2.42 -5.79
N ILE A 70 1.83 -1.33 -5.36
CA ILE A 70 3.29 -1.25 -5.29
C ILE A 70 3.89 -2.34 -4.40
N PHE A 71 3.17 -2.75 -3.34
CA PHE A 71 3.58 -3.83 -2.46
C PHE A 71 3.65 -5.18 -3.21
N ALA A 72 2.74 -5.42 -4.15
CA ALA A 72 2.77 -6.62 -4.98
C ALA A 72 3.96 -6.63 -5.93
N VAL A 73 4.29 -5.47 -6.53
CA VAL A 73 5.47 -5.31 -7.36
C VAL A 73 6.75 -5.53 -6.55
N ALA A 74 6.83 -4.94 -5.34
CA ALA A 74 7.94 -5.18 -4.43
C ALA A 74 8.05 -6.67 -4.04
N GLY A 75 6.92 -7.36 -3.85
CA GLY A 75 6.87 -8.79 -3.59
C GLY A 75 7.41 -9.62 -4.75
N GLU A 76 7.10 -9.24 -5.99
CA GLU A 76 7.63 -9.92 -7.18
C GLU A 76 9.14 -9.67 -7.38
N GLU A 77 9.58 -8.41 -7.25
CA GLU A 77 10.96 -8.01 -7.53
C GLU A 77 11.94 -8.37 -6.40
N LEU A 78 11.57 -8.10 -5.13
CA LEU A 78 12.43 -8.26 -3.95
C LEU A 78 12.15 -9.53 -3.16
N GLY A 79 11.05 -10.22 -3.46
CA GLY A 79 10.61 -11.41 -2.76
C GLY A 79 10.15 -11.15 -1.32
N PHE A 80 9.99 -12.23 -0.57
CA PHE A 80 9.51 -12.17 0.81
C PHE A 80 10.47 -11.40 1.73
N ILE A 81 11.78 -11.55 1.54
CA ILE A 81 12.78 -10.86 2.36
C ILE A 81 12.69 -9.35 2.15
N GLY A 82 12.59 -8.89 0.89
CA GLY A 82 12.50 -7.45 0.59
C GLY A 82 11.20 -6.83 1.11
N THR A 83 10.07 -7.51 0.96
CA THR A 83 8.79 -7.01 1.52
C THR A 83 8.81 -6.98 3.04
N MET A 84 9.45 -7.94 3.70
CA MET A 84 9.63 -7.94 5.15
C MET A 84 10.47 -6.74 5.61
N VAL A 85 11.53 -6.40 4.89
CA VAL A 85 12.34 -5.21 5.18
C VAL A 85 11.50 -3.94 5.05
N ILE A 86 10.68 -3.81 4.01
CA ILE A 86 9.77 -2.67 3.83
C ILE A 86 8.81 -2.55 5.02
N VAL A 87 8.18 -3.65 5.43
CA VAL A 87 7.24 -3.68 6.56
C VAL A 87 7.95 -3.29 7.86
N LEU A 88 9.15 -3.80 8.11
CA LEU A 88 9.94 -3.45 9.30
C LEU A 88 10.34 -1.96 9.32
N LEU A 89 10.71 -1.38 8.17
CA LEU A 89 11.01 0.04 8.08
C LEU A 89 9.78 0.91 8.35
N LEU A 90 8.61 0.55 7.81
CA LEU A 90 7.36 1.26 8.09
C LEU A 90 6.99 1.16 9.58
N LEU A 91 7.12 -0.03 10.17
CA LEU A 91 6.89 -0.23 11.60
C LEU A 91 7.86 0.59 12.44
N PHE A 92 9.14 0.66 12.04
CA PHE A 92 10.15 1.48 12.73
C PHE A 92 9.76 2.97 12.72
N ILE A 93 9.30 3.50 11.57
CA ILE A 93 8.83 4.88 11.48
C ILE A 93 7.65 5.13 12.42
N VAL A 94 6.67 4.22 12.48
CA VAL A 94 5.51 4.33 13.38
C VAL A 94 5.96 4.34 14.84
N ILE A 95 6.88 3.45 15.21
CA ILE A 95 7.41 3.38 16.58
C ILE A 95 8.14 4.68 16.94
N GLU A 96 9.01 5.20 16.06
CA GLU A 96 9.69 6.46 16.26
C GLU A 96 8.72 7.62 16.46
N CYS A 97 7.67 7.73 15.61
CA CYS A 97 6.62 8.75 15.78
C CYS A 97 5.95 8.67 17.16
N ILE A 98 5.67 7.45 17.66
CA ILE A 98 5.07 7.25 18.99
C ILE A 98 6.05 7.62 20.11
N LEU A 99 7.31 7.22 20.00
CA LEU A 99 8.34 7.53 21.00
C LEU A 99 8.54 9.04 21.12
N ILE A 100 8.52 9.72 20.01
CA ILE A 100 8.67 11.16 19.95
C ILE A 100 7.41 11.84 20.52
N ALA A 101 6.20 11.37 20.17
CA ALA A 101 4.96 11.85 20.78
C ALA A 101 4.97 11.78 22.31
N ARG A 102 5.61 10.77 22.87
CA ARG A 102 5.76 10.63 24.35
C ARG A 102 6.70 11.64 24.97
N LYS A 103 7.66 12.16 24.21
CA LYS A 103 8.66 13.16 24.68
C LYS A 103 8.21 14.59 24.43
N ALA A 104 7.20 14.81 23.57
CA ALA A 104 6.71 16.15 23.24
C ALA A 104 6.16 16.86 24.49
N LYS A 105 6.59 18.11 24.68
CA LYS A 105 6.21 18.96 25.83
C LYS A 105 4.80 19.52 25.63
N ASP A 106 4.44 19.83 24.40
CA ASP A 106 3.17 20.45 24.05
C ASP A 106 2.12 19.41 23.66
N LEU A 107 0.87 19.66 24.06
CA LEU A 107 -0.27 18.81 23.72
C LEU A 107 -0.52 18.75 22.22
N ALA A 108 -0.35 19.88 21.51
CA ALA A 108 -0.54 19.97 20.07
C ALA A 108 0.47 19.11 19.31
N GLY A 109 1.77 19.20 19.61
CA GLY A 109 2.82 18.39 19.03
C GLY A 109 2.59 16.89 19.28
N ARG A 110 2.17 16.54 20.50
CA ARG A 110 1.84 15.14 20.86
C ARG A 110 0.69 14.58 20.02
N LEU A 111 -0.38 15.37 19.81
CA LEU A 111 -1.52 14.96 19.01
C LEU A 111 -1.15 14.80 17.52
N ILE A 112 -0.34 15.72 16.98
CA ILE A 112 0.13 15.65 15.59
C ILE A 112 0.95 14.37 15.37
N CYS A 113 1.88 14.06 16.27
CA CYS A 113 2.72 12.85 16.15
C CYS A 113 1.90 11.57 16.25
N CYS A 114 0.97 11.50 17.20
CA CYS A 114 0.07 10.36 17.32
C CYS A 114 -0.82 10.22 16.07
N GLY A 115 -1.32 11.33 15.54
CA GLY A 115 -2.09 11.35 14.29
C GLY A 115 -1.29 10.83 13.09
N MET A 116 -0.03 11.28 12.95
CA MET A 116 0.85 10.81 11.88
C MET A 116 1.21 9.32 12.04
N ALA A 117 1.53 8.88 13.25
CA ALA A 117 1.78 7.47 13.52
C ALA A 117 0.58 6.59 13.17
N ALA A 118 -0.63 7.00 13.56
CA ALA A 118 -1.86 6.31 13.24
C ALA A 118 -2.12 6.28 11.72
N LEU A 119 -1.95 7.42 11.04
CA LEU A 119 -2.16 7.53 9.60
C LEU A 119 -1.22 6.61 8.83
N ILE A 120 0.09 6.64 9.11
CA ILE A 120 1.08 5.79 8.47
C ILE A 120 0.80 4.31 8.77
N GLY A 121 0.51 3.98 10.04
CA GLY A 121 0.23 2.62 10.45
C GLY A 121 -1.01 2.04 9.77
N PHE A 122 -2.14 2.75 9.80
CA PHE A 122 -3.37 2.28 9.17
C PHE A 122 -3.25 2.17 7.65
N GLN A 123 -2.67 3.17 6.98
CA GLN A 123 -2.47 3.11 5.52
C GLN A 123 -1.61 1.92 5.13
N SER A 124 -0.52 1.65 5.87
CA SER A 124 0.35 0.51 5.60
C SER A 124 -0.37 -0.82 5.76
N ILE A 125 -1.11 -1.00 6.87
CA ILE A 125 -1.89 -2.22 7.14
C ILE A 125 -2.94 -2.44 6.06
N PHE A 126 -3.74 -1.41 5.74
CA PHE A 126 -4.79 -1.54 4.73
C PHE A 126 -4.22 -1.86 3.35
N ASN A 127 -3.14 -1.20 2.91
CA ASN A 127 -2.53 -1.49 1.62
C ASN A 127 -2.01 -2.92 1.53
N ILE A 128 -1.30 -3.41 2.57
CA ILE A 128 -0.79 -4.78 2.63
C ILE A 128 -1.96 -5.79 2.61
N PHE A 129 -3.05 -5.55 3.34
CA PHE A 129 -4.23 -6.43 3.37
C PHE A 129 -4.93 -6.47 2.01
N VAL A 130 -5.02 -5.34 1.31
CA VAL A 130 -5.55 -5.30 -0.05
C VAL A 130 -4.65 -6.07 -1.03
N ALA A 131 -3.34 -5.85 -0.98
CA ALA A 131 -2.39 -6.52 -1.86
C ALA A 131 -2.34 -8.05 -1.64
N THR A 132 -2.54 -8.50 -0.41
CA THR A 132 -2.60 -9.93 -0.04
C THR A 132 -4.00 -10.56 -0.19
N GLY A 133 -5.01 -9.78 -0.60
CA GLY A 133 -6.36 -10.27 -0.81
C GLY A 133 -7.22 -10.42 0.45
N LEU A 134 -6.71 -10.02 1.62
CA LEU A 134 -7.45 -10.07 2.89
C LEU A 134 -8.58 -9.05 2.98
N MET A 135 -8.49 -7.95 2.21
CA MET A 135 -9.48 -6.89 2.15
C MET A 135 -9.82 -6.52 0.70
N PRO A 136 -11.03 -5.98 0.44
CA PRO A 136 -11.39 -5.46 -0.88
C PRO A 136 -10.49 -4.28 -1.24
N ASN A 137 -10.27 -4.06 -2.55
CA ASN A 137 -9.44 -2.96 -3.04
C ASN A 137 -10.02 -1.61 -2.63
N THR A 138 -9.27 -0.87 -1.80
CA THR A 138 -9.67 0.45 -1.28
C THR A 138 -9.01 1.61 -2.01
N GLY A 139 -7.95 1.36 -2.79
CA GLY A 139 -7.20 2.40 -3.49
C GLY A 139 -6.36 3.30 -2.55
N ILE A 140 -5.93 2.77 -1.41
CA ILE A 140 -5.09 3.50 -0.45
C ILE A 140 -3.62 3.23 -0.78
N PRO A 141 -2.82 4.27 -1.08
CA PRO A 141 -1.41 4.09 -1.41
C PRO A 141 -0.57 3.71 -0.18
N LEU A 142 0.51 2.96 -0.39
CA LEU A 142 1.46 2.62 0.66
C LEU A 142 2.32 3.84 1.01
N PRO A 143 2.39 4.29 2.28
CA PRO A 143 3.16 5.45 2.69
C PRO A 143 4.63 5.33 2.30
N PHE A 144 5.22 6.41 1.80
CA PHE A 144 6.63 6.54 1.37
C PHE A 144 7.09 5.64 0.22
N VAL A 145 6.35 4.61 -0.13
CA VAL A 145 6.72 3.63 -1.17
C VAL A 145 5.93 3.87 -2.45
N SER A 146 4.64 4.21 -2.35
CA SER A 146 3.79 4.47 -3.51
C SER A 146 4.12 5.80 -4.19
N TYR A 147 4.02 5.79 -5.53
CA TYR A 147 4.16 6.99 -6.34
C TYR A 147 2.89 7.84 -6.26
N GLY A 148 2.83 8.71 -5.25
CA GLY A 148 1.74 9.67 -5.07
C GLY A 148 2.30 11.00 -4.54
N LEU A 149 2.46 12.00 -5.42
CA LEU A 149 3.02 13.31 -5.06
C LEU A 149 2.27 13.96 -3.89
N THR A 150 0.93 13.90 -3.91
CA THR A 150 0.08 14.50 -2.86
C THR A 150 0.19 13.78 -1.52
N SER A 151 0.22 12.45 -1.52
CA SER A 151 0.37 11.66 -0.29
C SER A 151 1.76 11.80 0.31
N LEU A 152 2.82 11.79 -0.52
CA LEU A 152 4.18 12.04 -0.07
C LEU A 152 4.35 13.43 0.52
N LEU A 153 3.82 14.47 -0.18
CA LEU A 153 3.92 15.85 0.30
C LEU A 153 3.22 16.02 1.66
N SER A 154 2.04 15.47 1.83
CA SER A 154 1.30 15.53 3.09
C SER A 154 2.01 14.81 4.24
N LEU A 155 2.62 13.66 3.96
CA LEU A 155 3.42 12.91 4.94
C LEU A 155 4.69 13.66 5.33
N TYR A 156 5.43 14.23 4.36
CA TYR A 156 6.61 15.04 4.64
C TYR A 156 6.30 16.31 5.40
N LEU A 157 5.21 17.01 5.04
CA LEU A 157 4.77 18.20 5.78
C LEU A 157 4.38 17.84 7.23
N GLY A 158 3.68 16.75 7.44
CA GLY A 158 3.33 16.28 8.79
C GLY A 158 4.57 15.93 9.63
N CYS A 159 5.57 15.28 9.02
CA CYS A 159 6.83 14.99 9.69
C CYS A 159 7.68 16.23 9.96
N LEU A 160 7.70 17.20 9.02
CA LEU A 160 8.44 18.47 9.16
C LEU A 160 7.86 19.37 10.24
N LEU A 161 6.53 19.52 10.30
CA LEU A 161 5.87 20.30 11.35
C LEU A 161 6.26 19.81 12.74
N TYR A 162 6.52 18.52 12.85
CA TYR A 162 6.91 17.91 14.08
C TYR A 162 8.39 18.15 14.44
N THR A 163 9.33 18.05 13.49
CA THR A 163 10.75 18.29 13.72
C THR A 163 11.08 19.75 14.03
N SER A 164 10.20 20.68 13.65
CA SER A 164 10.35 22.12 13.91
C SER A 164 10.04 22.50 15.36
N ASP A 165 9.23 21.70 16.08
CA ASP A 165 8.81 21.98 17.47
C ASP A 165 9.57 21.15 18.52
N ALA A 166 10.52 20.32 18.12
CA ALA A 166 11.35 19.51 19.01
C ALA A 166 12.69 20.18 19.32
#